data_05e1b1fd2205a484387c21b47426ef6f
#
_entry.id   05e1b1fd2205a484387c21b47426ef6f
#
_cell.length_a   1.000
_cell.length_b   1.000
_cell.length_c   1.000
_cell.angle_alpha   90.00
_cell.angle_beta   90.00
_cell.angle_gamma   90.00
#
_symmetry.space_group_name_H-M   'P 1'
#
loop_
_entity.id
_entity.type
_entity.pdbx_description
1 polymer ?
#
loop_
_entity_poly.entity_id
_entity_poly.type
_entity_poly.pdbx_seq_one_letter_code
_entity_poly.pdbx_strand_id
1 'polypeptide(L)'
;VVMGIYGAGLVFLDLRMPILGQIGAALSLATVYCTSMIYAQLKTVPRWNMPLTPVLFVSLSLAGGALLAGAGFLALILLGSAGCVQIVYWVVGDTRLKRSGTTIESATGLGHIGSVRAFEPPHTGTNYLMSEFIHVVGRKHAAKLRIIALGLMVLAPVILIMSPFNYVLALFLAAAAHLAGVCVS
;
A
#
# COMPACT_ATOMS: atom_id res chain seq x y z
N VAL A 1 -18.96 10.64 -6.46
CA VAL A 1 -19.91 11.62 -6.99
C VAL A 1 -19.23 12.97 -7.21
N VAL A 2 -18.67 13.64 -6.16
CA VAL A 2 -18.09 15.00 -6.25
C VAL A 2 -17.03 15.12 -7.35
N MET A 3 -16.03 14.24 -7.36
CA MET A 3 -14.98 14.23 -8.41
C MET A 3 -15.53 13.92 -9.80
N GLY A 4 -16.58 13.11 -9.90
CA GLY A 4 -17.26 12.84 -11.19
C GLY A 4 -17.95 14.07 -11.74
N ILE A 5 -18.65 14.84 -10.90
CA ILE A 5 -19.29 16.11 -11.30
C ILE A 5 -18.22 17.14 -11.71
N TYR A 6 -17.13 17.26 -10.93
CA TYR A 6 -16.00 18.14 -11.24
C TYR A 6 -15.37 17.79 -12.59
N GLY A 7 -15.05 16.49 -12.80
CA GLY A 7 -14.44 16.01 -14.04
C GLY A 7 -15.37 16.18 -15.25
N ALA A 8 -16.66 15.85 -15.10
CA ALA A 8 -17.63 16.05 -16.16
C ALA A 8 -17.81 17.55 -16.52
N GLY A 9 -17.88 18.42 -15.52
CA GLY A 9 -17.93 19.87 -15.74
C GLY A 9 -16.72 20.39 -16.48
N LEU A 10 -15.52 19.92 -16.11
CA LEU A 10 -14.27 20.33 -16.76
C LEU A 10 -14.14 19.82 -18.19
N VAL A 11 -14.48 18.54 -18.45
CA VAL A 11 -14.23 17.88 -19.75
C VAL A 11 -15.32 18.23 -20.77
N PHE A 12 -16.59 18.26 -20.37
CA PHE A 12 -17.70 18.43 -21.30
C PHE A 12 -18.26 19.86 -21.38
N LEU A 13 -18.06 20.66 -20.31
CA LEU A 13 -18.66 22.00 -20.21
C LEU A 13 -17.60 23.10 -20.07
N ASP A 14 -16.32 22.76 -20.04
CA ASP A 14 -15.18 23.68 -19.78
C ASP A 14 -15.39 24.55 -18.52
N LEU A 15 -16.13 24.02 -17.54
CA LEU A 15 -16.42 24.73 -16.29
C LEU A 15 -15.34 24.42 -15.25
N ARG A 16 -14.63 25.46 -14.85
CA ARG A 16 -13.64 25.38 -13.75
C ARG A 16 -14.33 25.66 -12.42
N MET A 17 -14.49 24.66 -11.58
CA MET A 17 -15.13 24.74 -10.26
C MET A 17 -14.10 24.49 -9.14
N PRO A 18 -13.24 25.49 -8.80
CA PRO A 18 -12.11 25.28 -7.90
C PRO A 18 -12.53 24.80 -6.50
N ILE A 19 -13.63 25.32 -5.96
CA ILE A 19 -14.16 24.91 -4.66
C ILE A 19 -14.58 23.44 -4.68
N LEU A 20 -15.27 23.01 -5.73
CA LEU A 20 -15.70 21.61 -5.88
C LEU A 20 -14.48 20.68 -6.02
N GLY A 21 -13.43 21.13 -6.73
CA GLY A 21 -12.16 20.40 -6.83
C GLY A 21 -11.47 20.23 -5.47
N GLN A 22 -11.43 21.29 -4.66
CA GLN A 22 -10.84 21.24 -3.30
C GLN A 22 -11.62 20.30 -2.38
N ILE A 23 -12.95 20.38 -2.39
CA ILE A 23 -13.82 19.47 -1.64
C ILE A 23 -13.58 18.02 -2.09
N GLY A 24 -13.52 17.79 -3.40
CA GLY A 24 -13.23 16.47 -3.97
C GLY A 24 -11.88 15.93 -3.55
N ALA A 25 -10.83 16.75 -3.53
CA ALA A 25 -9.51 16.39 -3.07
C ALA A 25 -9.51 16.00 -1.58
N ALA A 26 -10.15 16.81 -0.73
CA ALA A 26 -10.28 16.53 0.70
C ALA A 26 -11.04 15.21 0.96
N LEU A 27 -12.15 14.97 0.26
CA LEU A 27 -12.93 13.74 0.35
C LEU A 27 -12.14 12.52 -0.15
N SER A 28 -11.33 12.67 -1.19
CA SER A 28 -10.47 11.59 -1.70
C SER A 28 -9.41 11.20 -0.67
N LEU A 29 -8.74 12.16 -0.04
CA LEU A 29 -7.79 11.90 1.05
C LEU A 29 -8.47 11.25 2.26
N ALA A 30 -9.67 11.74 2.65
CA ALA A 30 -10.45 11.14 3.71
C ALA A 30 -10.81 9.67 3.39
N THR A 31 -11.17 9.37 2.15
CA THR A 31 -11.46 8.00 1.69
C THR A 31 -10.24 7.10 1.82
N VAL A 32 -9.07 7.54 1.36
CA VAL A 32 -7.81 6.78 1.50
C VAL A 32 -7.48 6.54 2.97
N TYR A 33 -7.62 7.57 3.81
CA TYR A 33 -7.38 7.45 5.24
C TYR A 33 -8.35 6.44 5.89
N CYS A 34 -9.65 6.55 5.65
CA CYS A 34 -10.64 5.61 6.17
C CYS A 34 -10.38 4.18 5.70
N THR A 35 -10.00 3.99 4.43
CA THR A 35 -9.62 2.69 3.90
C THR A 35 -8.40 2.12 4.64
N SER A 36 -7.39 2.94 4.89
CA SER A 36 -6.21 2.52 5.63
C SER A 36 -6.50 2.08 7.07
N MET A 37 -7.51 2.69 7.69
CA MET A 37 -7.94 2.36 9.06
C MET A 37 -8.56 0.97 9.15
N ILE A 38 -9.12 0.42 8.07
CA ILE A 38 -9.61 -0.97 8.02
C ILE A 38 -8.47 -1.93 8.39
N TYR A 39 -7.25 -1.66 7.90
CA TYR A 39 -6.06 -2.46 8.19
C TYR A 39 -5.42 -2.07 9.52
N ALA A 40 -5.29 -0.76 9.79
CA ALA A 40 -4.62 -0.27 10.99
C ALA A 40 -5.30 -0.67 12.32
N GLN A 41 -6.60 -0.91 12.32
CA GLN A 41 -7.35 -1.36 13.50
C GLN A 41 -7.29 -2.87 13.77
N LEU A 42 -6.77 -3.68 12.83
CA LEU A 42 -6.69 -5.13 12.95
C LEU A 42 -5.59 -5.57 13.93
N LYS A 43 -5.91 -5.66 15.21
CA LYS A 43 -5.00 -6.10 16.28
C LYS A 43 -4.47 -7.51 16.06
N THR A 44 -5.21 -8.37 15.36
CA THR A 44 -4.83 -9.75 15.03
C THR A 44 -3.67 -9.83 14.06
N VAL A 45 -3.38 -8.75 13.30
CA VAL A 45 -2.25 -8.67 12.40
C VAL A 45 -1.30 -7.56 12.87
N PRO A 46 -0.32 -7.87 13.73
CA PRO A 46 0.56 -6.87 14.36
C PRO A 46 1.30 -5.97 13.35
N ARG A 47 1.56 -6.49 12.15
CA ARG A 47 2.23 -5.76 11.08
C ARG A 47 1.35 -4.63 10.52
N TRP A 48 0.04 -4.81 10.48
CA TRP A 48 -0.91 -3.80 9.99
C TRP A 48 -1.36 -2.84 11.10
N ASN A 49 -1.45 -3.35 12.32
CA ASN A 49 -1.87 -2.58 13.50
C ASN A 49 -0.77 -1.63 13.98
N MET A 50 -0.48 -0.60 13.18
CA MET A 50 0.50 0.43 13.53
C MET A 50 0.17 1.78 12.86
N PRO A 51 0.59 2.92 13.47
CA PRO A 51 0.34 4.25 12.94
C PRO A 51 0.96 4.49 11.55
N LEU A 52 1.97 3.71 11.17
CA LEU A 52 2.60 3.81 9.85
C LEU A 52 1.69 3.31 8.71
N THR A 53 0.66 2.50 9.00
CA THR A 53 -0.26 2.00 7.97
C THR A 53 -1.01 3.12 7.26
N PRO A 54 -1.73 4.04 7.94
CA PRO A 54 -2.35 5.16 7.26
C PRO A 54 -1.34 6.11 6.61
N VAL A 55 -0.17 6.32 7.20
CA VAL A 55 0.89 7.15 6.60
C VAL A 55 1.35 6.55 5.27
N LEU A 56 1.54 5.24 5.21
CA LEU A 56 1.91 4.54 3.97
C LEU A 56 0.83 4.69 2.89
N PHE A 57 -0.43 4.43 3.22
CA PHE A 57 -1.54 4.55 2.27
C PHE A 57 -1.63 5.95 1.68
N VAL A 58 -1.57 6.98 2.52
CA VAL A 58 -1.62 8.37 2.08
C VAL A 58 -0.40 8.75 1.23
N SER A 59 0.82 8.37 1.64
CA SER A 59 2.03 8.69 0.89
C SER A 59 2.07 8.05 -0.50
N LEU A 60 1.69 6.77 -0.62
CA LEU A 60 1.59 6.09 -1.91
C LEU A 60 0.51 6.70 -2.81
N SER A 61 -0.65 7.02 -2.24
CA SER A 61 -1.75 7.65 -2.99
C SER A 61 -1.40 9.04 -3.49
N LEU A 62 -0.69 9.84 -2.70
CA LEU A 62 -0.22 11.16 -3.12
C LEU A 62 0.84 11.06 -4.23
N ALA A 63 1.78 10.11 -4.11
CA ALA A 63 2.79 9.88 -5.14
C ALA A 63 2.15 9.47 -6.47
N GLY A 64 1.25 8.49 -6.45
CA GLY A 64 0.51 8.05 -7.64
C GLY A 64 -0.39 9.15 -8.21
N GLY A 65 -1.06 9.91 -7.35
CA GLY A 65 -1.89 11.06 -7.74
C GLY A 65 -1.08 12.17 -8.43
N ALA A 66 0.12 12.48 -7.94
CA ALA A 66 1.01 13.47 -8.54
C ALA A 66 1.51 13.03 -9.92
N LEU A 67 1.77 11.73 -10.13
CA LEU A 67 2.09 11.16 -11.44
C LEU A 67 0.94 11.35 -12.42
N LEU A 68 -0.27 10.98 -12.03
CA LEU A 68 -1.47 11.10 -12.87
C LEU A 68 -1.84 12.57 -13.16
N ALA A 69 -1.55 13.48 -12.22
CA ALA A 69 -1.76 14.92 -12.41
C ALA A 69 -0.68 15.58 -13.29
N GLY A 70 0.35 14.87 -13.72
CA GLY A 70 1.46 15.43 -14.49
C GLY A 70 2.35 16.40 -13.71
N ALA A 71 2.30 16.38 -12.39
CA ALA A 71 3.06 17.25 -11.50
C ALA A 71 4.49 16.73 -11.29
N GLY A 72 5.31 16.67 -12.36
CA GLY A 72 6.58 15.96 -12.42
C GLY A 72 7.53 16.22 -11.25
N PHE A 73 7.82 17.48 -10.92
CA PHE A 73 8.71 17.82 -9.79
C PHE A 73 8.12 17.37 -8.44
N LEU A 74 6.84 17.62 -8.22
CA LEU A 74 6.14 17.18 -7.01
C LEU A 74 6.08 15.66 -6.92
N ALA A 75 5.86 14.97 -8.05
CA ALA A 75 5.87 13.52 -8.12
C ALA A 75 7.22 12.93 -7.71
N LEU A 76 8.36 13.52 -8.11
CA LEU A 76 9.69 13.07 -7.70
C LEU A 76 9.87 13.13 -6.17
N ILE A 77 9.46 14.22 -5.53
CA ILE A 77 9.53 14.38 -4.07
C ILE A 77 8.64 13.35 -3.37
N LEU A 78 7.40 13.21 -3.84
CA LEU A 78 6.43 12.31 -3.23
C LEU A 78 6.78 10.84 -3.43
N LEU A 79 7.36 10.46 -4.59
CA LEU A 79 7.88 9.11 -4.83
C LEU A 79 9.03 8.77 -3.88
N GLY A 80 9.97 9.69 -3.70
CA GLY A 80 11.08 9.52 -2.76
C GLY A 80 10.59 9.36 -1.32
N SER A 81 9.67 10.23 -0.88
CA SER A 81 9.07 10.15 0.46
C SER A 81 8.27 8.86 0.67
N ALA A 82 7.46 8.45 -0.31
CA ALA A 82 6.72 7.20 -0.26
C ALA A 82 7.64 5.97 -0.17
N GLY A 83 8.74 5.97 -0.93
CA GLY A 83 9.78 4.94 -0.85
C GLY A 83 10.41 4.84 0.53
N CYS A 84 10.75 5.97 1.14
CA CYS A 84 11.27 6.01 2.51
C CYS A 84 10.25 5.47 3.53
N VAL A 85 8.99 5.90 3.44
CA VAL A 85 7.91 5.40 4.31
C VAL A 85 7.73 3.90 4.12
N GLN A 86 7.77 3.39 2.89
CA GLN A 86 7.66 1.96 2.60
C GLN A 86 8.79 1.15 3.25
N ILE A 87 10.04 1.63 3.18
CA ILE A 87 11.18 0.96 3.81
C ILE A 87 11.00 0.93 5.33
N VAL A 88 10.66 2.07 5.93
CA VAL A 88 10.40 2.16 7.38
C VAL A 88 9.25 1.23 7.79
N TYR A 89 8.18 1.17 6.98
CA TYR A 89 7.06 0.29 7.21
C TYR A 89 7.49 -1.19 7.25
N TRP A 90 8.35 -1.64 6.34
CA TRP A 90 8.86 -3.01 6.36
C TRP A 90 9.74 -3.29 7.58
N VAL A 91 10.69 -2.40 7.88
CA VAL A 91 11.60 -2.57 9.01
C VAL A 91 10.85 -2.65 10.34
N VAL A 92 9.92 -1.71 10.57
CA VAL A 92 9.10 -1.70 11.78
C VAL A 92 8.14 -2.87 11.81
N GLY A 93 7.47 -3.17 10.69
CA GLY A 93 6.51 -4.26 10.59
C GLY A 93 7.11 -5.64 10.85
N ASP A 94 8.33 -5.90 10.35
CA ASP A 94 9.02 -7.18 10.56
C ASP A 94 9.39 -7.40 12.04
N THR A 95 9.68 -6.33 12.77
CA THR A 95 9.99 -6.43 14.21
C THR A 95 8.75 -6.60 15.08
N ARG A 96 7.60 -6.08 14.66
CA ARG A 96 6.35 -6.12 15.45
C ARG A 96 5.81 -7.53 15.65
N LEU A 97 5.88 -8.39 14.64
CA LEU A 97 5.44 -9.78 14.77
C LEU A 97 6.27 -10.52 15.83
N LYS A 98 7.59 -10.31 15.83
CA LYS A 98 8.47 -10.90 16.85
C LYS A 98 8.21 -10.36 18.25
N ARG A 99 7.85 -9.07 18.35
CA ARG A 99 7.57 -8.39 19.63
C ARG A 99 6.17 -8.66 20.17
N SER A 100 5.25 -9.17 19.37
CA SER A 100 3.87 -9.43 19.82
C SER A 100 3.81 -10.45 20.96
N GLY A 101 4.83 -11.35 21.06
CA GLY A 101 4.88 -12.35 22.12
C GLY A 101 3.70 -13.31 22.14
N THR A 102 2.85 -13.29 21.11
CA THR A 102 1.67 -14.15 21.01
C THR A 102 2.09 -15.57 20.70
N THR A 103 1.81 -16.49 21.61
CA THR A 103 1.98 -17.94 21.45
C THR A 103 0.62 -18.63 21.44
N ILE A 104 0.59 -19.91 21.12
CA ILE A 104 -0.65 -20.70 21.18
C ILE A 104 -1.19 -20.69 22.62
N GLU A 105 -0.32 -20.75 23.61
CA GLU A 105 -0.66 -20.72 25.03
C GLU A 105 -1.34 -19.40 25.42
N SER A 106 -0.78 -18.26 24.97
CA SER A 106 -1.36 -16.94 25.27
C SER A 106 -2.64 -16.67 24.50
N ALA A 107 -2.73 -17.16 23.26
CA ALA A 107 -3.91 -16.97 22.41
C ALA A 107 -5.12 -17.81 22.87
N THR A 108 -4.88 -19.02 23.40
CA THR A 108 -5.93 -19.89 23.93
C THR A 108 -6.23 -19.66 25.42
N GLY A 109 -5.36 -18.94 26.13
CA GLY A 109 -5.43 -18.78 27.57
C GLY A 109 -5.15 -20.06 28.37
N LEU A 110 -4.66 -21.14 27.73
CA LEU A 110 -4.45 -22.42 28.36
C LEU A 110 -3.02 -22.64 28.91
N GLY A 111 -2.14 -21.67 28.70
CA GLY A 111 -0.73 -21.74 29.09
C GLY A 111 -0.51 -21.96 30.60
N HIS A 112 -1.46 -21.59 31.46
CA HIS A 112 -1.40 -21.83 32.90
C HIS A 112 -1.66 -23.30 33.29
N ILE A 113 -2.20 -24.10 32.38
CA ILE A 113 -2.49 -25.52 32.59
C ILE A 113 -1.29 -26.40 32.16
N GLY A 114 -0.55 -25.97 31.14
CA GLY A 114 0.59 -26.68 30.61
C GLY A 114 1.00 -26.24 29.21
N SER A 115 1.84 -27.00 28.52
CA SER A 115 2.20 -26.73 27.13
C SER A 115 1.03 -27.02 26.19
N VAL A 116 0.69 -26.03 25.36
CA VAL A 116 -0.44 -26.13 24.41
C VAL A 116 0.05 -26.57 23.04
N ARG A 117 -0.57 -27.58 22.47
CA ARG A 117 -0.34 -28.01 21.08
C ARG A 117 -1.65 -28.21 20.36
N ALA A 118 -1.67 -27.99 19.07
CA ALA A 118 -2.82 -28.38 18.26
C ALA A 118 -2.92 -29.91 18.25
N PHE A 119 -4.08 -30.48 18.60
CA PHE A 119 -4.33 -31.90 18.57
C PHE A 119 -4.33 -32.42 17.14
N GLU A 120 -5.04 -31.70 16.26
CA GLU A 120 -5.02 -31.89 14.83
C GLU A 120 -4.81 -30.54 14.14
N PRO A 121 -4.13 -30.50 12.98
CA PRO A 121 -4.10 -29.29 12.17
C PRO A 121 -5.51 -28.95 11.70
N PRO A 122 -5.84 -27.65 11.51
CA PRO A 122 -7.17 -27.21 11.10
C PRO A 122 -7.63 -27.79 9.75
N HIS A 123 -6.70 -28.40 9.01
CA HIS A 123 -6.97 -29.07 7.74
C HIS A 123 -6.19 -30.38 7.65
N THR A 124 -6.89 -31.46 7.30
CA THR A 124 -6.30 -32.81 7.11
C THR A 124 -5.71 -33.01 5.71
N GLY A 125 -5.93 -32.05 4.78
CA GLY A 125 -5.39 -32.05 3.43
C GLY A 125 -5.26 -30.65 2.87
N THR A 126 -4.61 -30.53 1.71
CA THR A 126 -4.51 -29.26 0.98
C THR A 126 -5.89 -28.85 0.48
N ASN A 127 -6.32 -27.67 0.86
CA ASN A 127 -7.53 -27.05 0.32
C ASN A 127 -7.17 -25.75 -0.42
N TYR A 128 -8.13 -25.24 -1.17
CA TYR A 128 -8.03 -23.99 -1.91
C TYR A 128 -7.53 -22.82 -1.03
N LEU A 129 -8.07 -22.65 0.18
CA LEU A 129 -7.67 -21.59 1.10
C LEU A 129 -6.20 -21.71 1.51
N MET A 130 -5.70 -22.90 1.77
CA MET A 130 -4.29 -23.11 2.10
C MET A 130 -3.37 -22.83 0.92
N SER A 131 -3.77 -23.12 -0.32
CA SER A 131 -2.96 -22.84 -1.49
C SER A 131 -2.91 -21.33 -1.78
N GLU A 132 -4.00 -20.60 -1.64
CA GLU A 132 -4.07 -19.17 -1.88
C GLU A 132 -3.48 -18.33 -0.74
N PHE A 133 -3.86 -18.60 0.51
CA PHE A 133 -3.47 -17.76 1.65
C PHE A 133 -2.09 -18.06 2.22
N ILE A 134 -1.47 -19.18 1.90
CA ILE A 134 -0.09 -19.46 2.36
C ILE A 134 0.94 -18.60 1.64
N HIS A 135 0.64 -18.06 0.46
CA HIS A 135 1.55 -17.22 -0.31
C HIS A 135 2.97 -17.80 -0.41
N VAL A 136 3.09 -19.08 -0.81
CA VAL A 136 4.36 -19.81 -0.85
C VAL A 136 5.43 -19.05 -1.63
N VAL A 137 5.09 -18.51 -2.80
CA VAL A 137 5.99 -17.73 -3.64
C VAL A 137 6.38 -16.41 -2.96
N GLY A 138 5.41 -15.71 -2.38
CA GLY A 138 5.64 -14.46 -1.67
C GLY A 138 6.56 -14.63 -0.46
N ARG A 139 6.36 -15.68 0.34
CA ARG A 139 7.22 -15.97 1.50
C ARG A 139 8.64 -16.38 1.09
N LYS A 140 8.79 -17.25 0.07
CA LYS A 140 10.09 -17.71 -0.43
C LYS A 140 10.91 -16.59 -1.04
N HIS A 141 10.28 -15.62 -1.70
CA HIS A 141 10.95 -14.57 -2.46
C HIS A 141 10.74 -13.17 -1.88
N ALA A 142 10.30 -13.04 -0.62
CA ALA A 142 9.96 -11.75 0.01
C ALA A 142 11.03 -10.68 -0.17
N ALA A 143 12.31 -11.00 0.04
CA ALA A 143 13.40 -10.04 -0.13
C ALA A 143 13.54 -9.56 -1.60
N LYS A 144 13.43 -10.48 -2.56
CA LYS A 144 13.49 -10.14 -4.00
C LYS A 144 12.29 -9.30 -4.40
N LEU A 145 11.09 -9.65 -3.94
CA LEU A 145 9.87 -8.92 -4.22
C LEU A 145 9.92 -7.49 -3.67
N ARG A 146 10.51 -7.26 -2.49
CA ARG A 146 10.73 -5.92 -1.95
C ARG A 146 11.64 -5.05 -2.82
N ILE A 147 12.71 -5.63 -3.36
CA ILE A 147 13.61 -4.93 -4.28
C ILE A 147 12.88 -4.59 -5.58
N ILE A 148 12.14 -5.55 -6.15
CA ILE A 148 11.34 -5.35 -7.36
C ILE A 148 10.27 -4.28 -7.10
N ALA A 149 9.58 -4.33 -5.96
CA ALA A 149 8.58 -3.35 -5.57
C ALA A 149 9.15 -1.93 -5.52
N LEU A 150 10.29 -1.72 -4.84
CA LEU A 150 10.95 -0.40 -4.81
C LEU A 150 11.44 0.04 -6.18
N GLY A 151 11.99 -0.88 -6.97
CA GLY A 151 12.42 -0.61 -8.34
C GLY A 151 11.27 -0.11 -9.21
N LEU A 152 10.13 -0.80 -9.17
CA LEU A 152 8.95 -0.42 -9.95
C LEU A 152 8.21 0.80 -9.36
N MET A 153 8.11 0.89 -8.03
CA MET A 153 7.32 1.93 -7.38
C MET A 153 8.00 3.30 -7.37
N VAL A 154 9.34 3.33 -7.30
CA VAL A 154 10.12 4.56 -7.17
C VAL A 154 11.10 4.75 -8.33
N LEU A 155 12.03 3.80 -8.54
CA LEU A 155 13.11 4.00 -9.50
C LEU A 155 12.63 4.12 -10.94
N ALA A 156 11.75 3.22 -11.39
CA ALA A 156 11.25 3.25 -12.75
C ALA A 156 10.46 4.54 -13.05
N PRO A 157 9.52 5.02 -12.20
CA PRO A 157 8.88 6.31 -12.41
C PRO A 157 9.86 7.48 -12.46
N VAL A 158 10.84 7.53 -11.57
CA VAL A 158 11.85 8.60 -11.55
C VAL A 158 12.64 8.63 -12.86
N ILE A 159 13.13 7.47 -13.32
CA ILE A 159 13.88 7.36 -14.58
C ILE A 159 13.02 7.80 -15.77
N LEU A 160 11.75 7.36 -15.81
CA LEU A 160 10.81 7.71 -16.89
C LEU A 160 10.52 9.21 -16.94
N ILE A 161 10.28 9.85 -15.79
CA ILE A 161 10.03 11.31 -15.73
C ILE A 161 11.26 12.11 -16.17
N MET A 162 12.46 11.64 -15.80
CA MET A 162 13.72 12.32 -16.14
C MET A 162 14.22 11.98 -17.56
N SER A 163 13.58 11.05 -18.26
CA SER A 163 13.97 10.64 -19.60
C SER A 163 13.57 11.69 -20.66
N PRO A 164 14.30 11.77 -21.79
CA PRO A 164 13.98 12.68 -22.89
C PRO A 164 12.79 12.22 -23.76
N PHE A 165 12.07 11.21 -23.32
CA PHE A 165 10.90 10.69 -24.05
C PHE A 165 9.71 11.67 -24.02
N ASN A 166 8.69 11.36 -24.85
CA ASN A 166 7.43 12.09 -24.80
C ASN A 166 6.90 12.11 -23.35
N TYR A 167 6.77 13.32 -22.80
CA TYR A 167 6.44 13.52 -21.38
C TYR A 167 5.14 12.84 -20.96
N VAL A 168 4.12 12.92 -21.82
CA VAL A 168 2.80 12.30 -21.53
C VAL A 168 2.92 10.78 -21.46
N LEU A 169 3.59 10.17 -22.44
CA LEU A 169 3.82 8.72 -22.44
C LEU A 169 4.66 8.28 -21.24
N ALA A 170 5.71 9.07 -20.90
CA ALA A 170 6.53 8.80 -19.73
C ALA A 170 5.73 8.81 -18.42
N LEU A 171 4.80 9.75 -18.25
CA LEU A 171 3.91 9.81 -17.08
C LEU A 171 2.96 8.61 -17.00
N PHE A 172 2.36 8.19 -18.11
CA PHE A 172 1.51 6.98 -18.12
C PHE A 172 2.28 5.73 -17.75
N LEU A 173 3.47 5.55 -18.32
CA LEU A 173 4.34 4.42 -18.00
C LEU A 173 4.83 4.47 -16.55
N ALA A 174 5.16 5.66 -16.04
CA ALA A 174 5.55 5.88 -14.67
C ALA A 174 4.41 5.54 -13.68
N ALA A 175 3.20 5.96 -13.98
CA ALA A 175 2.02 5.64 -13.16
C ALA A 175 1.73 4.13 -13.18
N ALA A 176 1.82 3.48 -14.34
CA ALA A 176 1.65 2.03 -14.45
C ALA A 176 2.74 1.26 -13.69
N ALA A 177 4.01 1.69 -13.79
CA ALA A 177 5.11 1.10 -13.04
C ALA A 177 4.93 1.28 -11.53
N HIS A 178 4.55 2.49 -11.08
CA HIS A 178 4.25 2.77 -9.68
C HIS A 178 3.14 1.85 -9.14
N LEU A 179 2.02 1.75 -9.86
CA LEU A 179 0.91 0.88 -9.48
C LEU A 179 1.34 -0.58 -9.40
N ALA A 180 2.08 -1.08 -10.39
CA ALA A 180 2.63 -2.44 -10.38
C ALA A 180 3.54 -2.67 -9.16
N GLY A 181 4.40 -1.70 -8.83
CA GLY A 181 5.27 -1.76 -7.65
C GLY A 181 4.48 -1.80 -6.34
N VAL A 182 3.41 -1.01 -6.22
CA VAL A 182 2.51 -1.04 -5.07
C VAL A 182 1.81 -2.40 -4.94
N CYS A 183 1.36 -2.99 -6.06
CA CYS A 183 0.74 -4.33 -6.03
C CYS A 183 1.71 -5.45 -5.62
N VAL A 184 3.01 -5.29 -5.88
CA VAL A 184 4.05 -6.26 -5.50
C VAL A 184 4.49 -6.08 -4.04
N SER A 185 4.34 -4.87 -3.45
CA SER A 185 4.81 -4.53 -2.11
C SER A 185 3.98 -5.17 -1.00
#